data_c95e4c57bc682f75597221ec433777d9
#
_entry.id   c95e4c57bc682f75597221ec433777d9
#
_cell.length_a   1.000
_cell.length_b   1.000
_cell.length_c   1.000
_cell.angle_alpha   90.00
_cell.angle_beta   90.00
_cell.angle_gamma   90.00
#
_symmetry.space_group_name_H-M   'P 1'
#
loop_
_entity.id
_entity.type
_entity.pdbx_description
1 polymer ?
#
loop_
_entity_poly.entity_id
_entity_poly.type
_entity_poly.pdbx_seq_one_letter_code
_entity_poly.pdbx_strand_id
1 'polypeptide(L)'
;KATTNDILRKERYKFDLHGFTLDEANSKVKEIINHCVKNKFREVLLITGKGIHSTSDNDAYISKDLGKLKYSVPEFIKTNPELNKFIISINDAEKRDGGEGALIIKLKNL
;
A
#
# COMPACT_ATOMS: atom_id res chain seq x y z
N LYS A 1 8.55 7.96 28.33
CA LYS A 1 7.38 7.20 28.68
C LYS A 1 6.31 7.33 27.62
N ALA A 2 5.76 6.19 27.20
CA ALA A 2 4.76 6.18 26.14
C ALA A 2 3.47 6.88 26.57
N THR A 3 2.88 7.62 25.64
CA THR A 3 1.58 8.22 25.88
C THR A 3 0.49 7.16 25.71
N THR A 4 -0.72 7.50 26.11
CA THR A 4 -1.85 6.59 25.91
C THR A 4 -2.04 6.26 24.43
N ASN A 5 -1.86 7.28 23.55
CA ASN A 5 -1.99 7.04 22.12
C ASN A 5 -0.94 6.07 21.61
N ASP A 6 0.30 6.21 22.08
CA ASP A 6 1.36 5.28 21.66
C ASP A 6 1.08 3.87 22.11
N ILE A 7 0.56 3.71 23.32
CA ILE A 7 0.23 2.40 23.87
C ILE A 7 -0.87 1.73 23.03
N LEU A 8 -1.86 2.52 22.61
CA LEU A 8 -3.01 2.00 21.87
C LEU A 8 -2.76 1.81 20.38
N ARG A 9 -1.68 2.38 19.84
CA ARG A 9 -1.40 2.25 18.43
C ARG A 9 -0.89 0.84 18.10
N LYS A 10 -1.44 0.28 17.03
CA LYS A 10 -1.00 -1.01 16.51
C LYS A 10 0.14 -0.78 15.52
N GLU A 11 1.00 -1.78 15.38
CA GLU A 11 2.19 -1.61 14.55
C GLU A 11 1.89 -1.55 13.06
N ARG A 12 1.45 -2.65 12.51
CA ARG A 12 1.39 -2.78 11.06
C ARG A 12 0.20 -3.61 10.61
N TYR A 13 -0.45 -3.15 9.57
CA TYR A 13 -1.48 -3.90 8.88
C TYR A 13 -0.91 -4.38 7.56
N LYS A 14 -1.02 -5.65 7.26
CA LYS A 14 -0.46 -6.22 6.04
C LYS A 14 -1.58 -6.77 5.16
N PHE A 15 -1.51 -6.49 3.87
CA PHE A 15 -2.48 -7.01 2.92
C PHE A 15 -1.81 -7.27 1.57
N ASP A 16 -2.18 -8.37 0.95
CA ASP A 16 -1.60 -8.78 -0.33
C ASP A 16 -2.57 -8.43 -1.45
N LEU A 17 -2.17 -7.50 -2.32
CA LEU A 17 -2.97 -7.05 -3.45
C LEU A 17 -2.56 -7.71 -4.76
N HIS A 18 -1.56 -8.57 -4.74
CA HIS A 18 -1.11 -9.14 -6.00
C HIS A 18 -2.27 -9.90 -6.65
N GLY A 19 -2.42 -9.73 -7.97
CA GLY A 19 -3.53 -10.35 -8.67
C GLY A 19 -4.81 -9.54 -8.72
N PHE A 20 -4.90 -8.46 -7.93
CA PHE A 20 -6.04 -7.55 -8.01
C PHE A 20 -5.97 -6.74 -9.29
N THR A 21 -7.13 -6.44 -9.85
CA THR A 21 -7.20 -5.43 -10.93
C THR A 21 -6.98 -4.05 -10.32
N LEU A 22 -6.75 -3.05 -11.18
CA LEU A 22 -6.56 -1.69 -10.71
C LEU A 22 -7.76 -1.19 -9.91
N ASP A 23 -8.96 -1.44 -10.42
CA ASP A 23 -10.18 -1.00 -9.74
C ASP A 23 -10.37 -1.71 -8.40
N GLU A 24 -10.13 -3.01 -8.38
CA GLU A 24 -10.23 -3.77 -7.14
C GLU A 24 -9.22 -3.30 -6.11
N ALA A 25 -8.00 -3.04 -6.56
CA ALA A 25 -6.95 -2.58 -5.67
C ALA A 25 -7.28 -1.21 -5.10
N ASN A 26 -7.74 -0.29 -5.94
CA ASN A 26 -8.10 1.05 -5.47
C ASN A 26 -9.19 1.01 -4.42
N SER A 27 -10.23 0.21 -4.66
CA SER A 27 -11.31 0.06 -3.70
C SER A 27 -10.84 -0.53 -2.38
N LYS A 28 -9.98 -1.55 -2.48
CA LYS A 28 -9.45 -2.20 -1.27
C LYS A 28 -8.52 -1.28 -0.50
N VAL A 29 -7.69 -0.51 -1.19
CA VAL A 29 -6.78 0.43 -0.54
C VAL A 29 -7.55 1.49 0.23
N LYS A 30 -8.62 2.02 -0.36
CA LYS A 30 -9.47 2.98 0.34
C LYS A 30 -10.03 2.38 1.62
N GLU A 31 -10.52 1.16 1.53
CA GLU A 31 -11.06 0.44 2.68
C GLU A 31 -10.00 0.21 3.76
N ILE A 32 -8.81 -0.22 3.33
CA ILE A 32 -7.71 -0.52 4.25
C ILE A 32 -7.25 0.74 4.98
N ILE A 33 -7.06 1.84 4.26
CA ILE A 33 -6.58 3.08 4.90
C ILE A 33 -7.59 3.55 5.93
N ASN A 34 -8.87 3.57 5.58
CA ASN A 34 -9.90 3.98 6.52
C ASN A 34 -9.96 3.07 7.74
N HIS A 35 -9.86 1.77 7.52
CA HIS A 35 -9.82 0.79 8.61
C HIS A 35 -8.62 1.02 9.52
N CYS A 36 -7.46 1.23 8.94
CA CYS A 36 -6.23 1.38 9.70
C CYS A 36 -6.19 2.68 10.49
N VAL A 37 -6.71 3.77 9.92
CA VAL A 37 -6.80 5.03 10.65
C VAL A 37 -7.75 4.89 11.84
N LYS A 38 -8.90 4.27 11.61
CA LYS A 38 -9.89 4.06 12.66
C LYS A 38 -9.35 3.19 13.78
N ASN A 39 -8.56 2.19 13.44
CA ASN A 39 -8.05 1.23 14.41
C ASN A 39 -6.63 1.51 14.87
N LYS A 40 -6.11 2.69 14.53
CA LYS A 40 -4.85 3.20 15.07
C LYS A 40 -3.61 2.42 14.67
N PHE A 41 -3.58 1.92 13.44
CA PHE A 41 -2.37 1.31 12.91
C PHE A 41 -1.36 2.42 12.53
N ARG A 42 -0.08 2.14 12.75
CA ARG A 42 0.99 3.07 12.42
C ARG A 42 1.31 3.05 10.94
N GLU A 43 1.20 1.90 10.34
CA GLU A 43 1.59 1.75 8.94
C GLU A 43 0.87 0.59 8.28
N VAL A 44 0.89 0.61 6.96
CA VAL A 44 0.28 -0.44 6.13
C VAL A 44 1.35 -0.99 5.21
N LEU A 45 1.47 -2.30 5.16
CA LEU A 45 2.34 -2.97 4.20
C LEU A 45 1.46 -3.62 3.14
N LEU A 46 1.56 -3.15 1.91
CA LEU A 46 0.78 -3.67 0.79
C LEU A 46 1.70 -4.44 -0.16
N ILE A 47 1.40 -5.70 -0.36
CA ILE A 47 2.12 -6.50 -1.33
C ILE A 47 1.47 -6.24 -2.69
N THR A 48 2.21 -5.66 -3.61
CA THR A 48 1.69 -5.30 -4.94
C THR A 48 2.25 -6.19 -6.03
N GLY A 49 3.29 -6.94 -5.72
CA GLY A 49 4.10 -7.58 -6.74
C GLY A 49 5.08 -6.58 -7.32
N LYS A 50 6.16 -7.07 -7.88
CA LYS A 50 7.14 -6.20 -8.53
C LYS A 50 6.56 -5.71 -9.84
N GLY A 51 6.98 -4.55 -10.28
CA GLY A 51 6.73 -4.16 -11.64
C GLY A 51 7.49 -5.10 -12.54
N ILE A 52 6.80 -6.03 -13.17
CA ILE A 52 7.47 -7.09 -13.91
C ILE A 52 8.14 -6.56 -15.15
N HIS A 53 9.42 -6.85 -15.26
CA HIS A 53 10.16 -6.58 -16.49
C HIS A 53 10.10 -7.84 -17.32
N SER A 54 9.23 -7.81 -18.29
CA SER A 54 9.06 -8.97 -19.15
C SER A 54 9.99 -8.87 -20.34
N THR A 55 10.55 -10.00 -20.73
CA THR A 55 11.38 -10.07 -21.93
C THR A 55 10.58 -10.62 -23.10
N SER A 56 9.35 -11.03 -22.87
CA SER A 56 8.50 -11.56 -23.93
C SER A 56 7.23 -10.73 -24.04
N ASP A 57 6.67 -10.68 -25.22
CA ASP A 57 5.45 -9.91 -25.46
C ASP A 57 4.27 -10.47 -24.66
N ASN A 58 4.21 -11.78 -24.53
CA ASN A 58 3.12 -12.40 -23.78
C ASN A 58 3.18 -12.03 -22.32
N ASP A 59 4.36 -12.08 -21.75
CA ASP A 59 4.54 -11.72 -20.35
C ASP A 59 4.28 -10.25 -20.14
N ALA A 60 4.73 -9.42 -21.06
CA ALA A 60 4.49 -7.97 -20.98
C ALA A 60 2.99 -7.68 -20.96
N TYR A 61 2.23 -8.43 -21.74
CA TYR A 61 0.80 -8.25 -21.80
C TYR A 61 0.15 -8.59 -20.46
N ILE A 62 0.55 -9.70 -19.86
CA ILE A 62 0.00 -10.15 -18.59
C ILE A 62 0.43 -9.22 -17.46
N SER A 63 1.69 -8.84 -17.45
CA SER A 63 2.24 -8.03 -16.37
C SER A 63 1.78 -6.59 -16.42
N LYS A 64 1.12 -6.19 -17.50
CA LYS A 64 0.63 -4.83 -17.66
C LYS A 64 -0.25 -4.40 -16.49
N ASP A 65 -1.13 -5.30 -16.04
CA ASP A 65 -1.99 -5.00 -14.90
C ASP A 65 -1.28 -5.27 -13.58
N LEU A 66 -0.54 -6.38 -13.50
CA LEU A 66 0.12 -6.78 -12.27
C LEU A 66 1.21 -5.80 -11.86
N GLY A 67 2.01 -5.35 -12.84
CA GLY A 67 3.08 -4.42 -12.55
C GLY A 67 2.59 -3.03 -12.19
N LYS A 68 1.39 -2.69 -12.60
CA LYS A 68 0.87 -1.34 -12.39
C LYS A 68 0.45 -1.05 -10.97
N LEU A 69 0.12 -2.06 -10.18
CA LEU A 69 -0.32 -1.81 -8.80
C LEU A 69 0.73 -1.06 -8.00
N LYS A 70 1.99 -1.39 -8.21
CA LYS A 70 3.09 -0.71 -7.52
C LYS A 70 3.09 0.79 -7.80
N TYR A 71 2.68 1.18 -8.99
CA TYR A 71 2.68 2.58 -9.40
C TYR A 71 1.32 3.23 -9.26
N SER A 72 0.26 2.47 -9.55
CA SER A 72 -1.09 3.02 -9.51
C SER A 72 -1.60 3.27 -8.10
N VAL A 73 -1.21 2.43 -7.13
CA VAL A 73 -1.68 2.58 -5.76
C VAL A 73 -1.20 3.89 -5.13
N PRO A 74 0.10 4.23 -5.20
CA PRO A 74 0.53 5.53 -4.69
C PRO A 74 -0.15 6.70 -5.39
N GLU A 75 -0.32 6.60 -6.71
CA GLU A 75 -0.96 7.66 -7.47
C GLU A 75 -2.42 7.84 -7.04
N PHE A 76 -3.13 6.73 -6.88
CA PHE A 76 -4.51 6.77 -6.42
C PHE A 76 -4.63 7.46 -5.06
N ILE A 77 -3.75 7.13 -4.12
CA ILE A 77 -3.78 7.73 -2.80
C ILE A 77 -3.49 9.22 -2.89
N LYS A 78 -2.46 9.59 -3.63
CA LYS A 78 -2.05 11.00 -3.75
C LYS A 78 -3.12 11.88 -4.38
N THR A 79 -3.90 11.32 -5.30
CA THR A 79 -4.93 12.08 -5.99
C THR A 79 -6.27 12.09 -5.26
N ASN A 80 -6.34 11.43 -4.11
CA ASN A 80 -7.56 11.41 -3.28
C ASN A 80 -7.28 12.13 -1.97
N PRO A 81 -7.66 13.41 -1.85
CA PRO A 81 -7.38 14.18 -0.63
C PRO A 81 -7.91 13.53 0.64
N GLU A 82 -9.04 12.85 0.55
CA GLU A 82 -9.66 12.20 1.70
C GLU A 82 -8.83 11.04 2.23
N LEU A 83 -7.92 10.51 1.42
CA LEU A 83 -6.99 9.47 1.85
C LEU A 83 -5.63 10.08 2.14
N ASN A 84 -5.17 10.94 1.26
CA ASN A 84 -3.83 11.50 1.37
C ASN A 84 -3.62 12.29 2.66
N LYS A 85 -4.69 12.86 3.19
CA LYS A 85 -4.59 13.62 4.44
C LYS A 85 -4.12 12.77 5.63
N PHE A 86 -4.25 11.44 5.53
CA PHE A 86 -3.82 10.54 6.60
C PHE A 86 -2.39 10.02 6.41
N ILE A 87 -1.76 10.35 5.30
CA ILE A 87 -0.51 9.68 4.89
C ILE A 87 0.71 10.55 5.24
N ILE A 88 1.69 9.93 5.88
CA ILE A 88 2.99 10.56 6.10
C ILE A 88 3.88 10.31 4.91
N SER A 89 3.98 9.06 4.49
CA SER A 89 4.87 8.68 3.39
C SER A 89 4.44 7.37 2.75
N ILE A 90 4.82 7.19 1.50
CA ILE A 90 4.63 5.95 0.75
C ILE A 90 5.97 5.63 0.11
N ASN A 91 6.55 4.50 0.46
CA ASN A 91 7.86 4.09 -0.05
C ASN A 91 7.86 2.60 -0.36
N ASP A 92 8.88 2.17 -1.08
CA ASP A 92 9.09 0.73 -1.23
C ASP A 92 9.38 0.15 0.15
N ALA A 93 8.92 -1.08 0.36
CA ALA A 93 9.18 -1.76 1.62
C ALA A 93 10.64 -2.16 1.72
N GLU A 94 11.08 -2.48 2.93
CA GLU A 94 12.41 -3.02 3.11
C GLU A 94 12.50 -4.39 2.48
N LYS A 95 13.72 -4.79 2.14
CA LYS A 95 13.97 -6.05 1.46
C LYS A 95 13.28 -7.23 2.12
N ARG A 96 13.38 -7.30 3.44
CA ARG A 96 12.77 -8.38 4.22
C ARG A 96 11.24 -8.38 4.17
N ASP A 97 10.64 -7.25 3.79
CA ASP A 97 9.19 -7.08 3.74
C ASP A 97 8.66 -7.12 2.32
N GLY A 98 9.47 -7.49 1.37
CA GLY A 98 9.03 -7.58 -0.02
C GLY A 98 9.75 -6.65 -0.97
N GLY A 99 10.51 -5.70 -0.46
CA GLY A 99 11.30 -4.79 -1.29
C GLY A 99 10.50 -4.11 -2.38
N GLU A 100 10.93 -4.27 -3.61
CA GLU A 100 10.27 -3.64 -4.75
C GLU A 100 8.88 -4.20 -5.05
N GLY A 101 8.54 -5.34 -4.43
CA GLY A 101 7.22 -5.95 -4.62
C GLY A 101 6.21 -5.53 -3.57
N ALA A 102 6.53 -4.55 -2.74
CA ALA A 102 5.65 -4.11 -1.67
C ALA A 102 5.81 -2.63 -1.39
N LEU A 103 4.78 -2.04 -0.81
CA LEU A 103 4.79 -0.63 -0.43
C LEU A 103 4.56 -0.53 1.05
N ILE A 104 5.29 0.39 1.69
CA ILE A 104 5.05 0.70 3.09
C ILE A 104 4.44 2.11 3.16
N ILE A 105 3.27 2.20 3.75
CA ILE A 105 2.52 3.44 3.86
C ILE A 105 2.48 3.82 5.34
N LYS A 106 3.07 4.94 5.68
CA LYS A 106 3.07 5.40 7.07
C LYS A 106 1.91 6.35 7.30
N LEU A 107 1.19 6.13 8.39
CA LEU A 107 -0.02 6.87 8.70
C LEU A 107 0.19 7.85 9.83
N LYS A 108 -0.48 9.00 9.73
CA LYS A 108 -0.45 9.99 10.78
C LYS A 108 -1.18 9.48 12.01
N ASN A 109 -0.74 9.95 13.15
CA ASN A 109 -1.39 9.65 14.43
C ASN A 109 -2.44 10.74 14.69
N LEU A 110 -3.67 10.40 14.39
CA LEU A 110 -4.77 11.36 14.55
C LEU A 110 -5.54 11.11 15.83
#